data_e24c51982922f9e874f5c61ec67b02d4
#
_entry.id   e24c51982922f9e874f5c61ec67b02d4
#
_cell.length_a   1.000
_cell.length_b   1.000
_cell.length_c   1.000
_cell.angle_alpha   90.00
_cell.angle_beta   90.00
_cell.angle_gamma   90.00
#
_symmetry.space_group_name_H-M   'P 1'
#
loop_
_entity.id
_entity.type
_entity.pdbx_description
1 polymer ?
#
loop_
_entity_poly.entity_id
_entity_poly.type
_entity_poly.pdbx_seq_one_letter_code
_entity_poly.pdbx_strand_id
1 'polypeptide(L)' 'MADPIMLEIDGKILRNLIERDRLTVSDFRCFNQESKKKIRKIYLQITKNKLLISQMP' A
#
# COMPACT_ATOMS: atom_id res chain seq x y z
N MET A 1 11.58 -18.58 6.56
CA MET A 1 11.03 -19.09 5.34
C MET A 1 9.59 -18.80 5.23
N ALA A 2 9.19 -18.15 4.20
CA ALA A 2 7.83 -17.68 4.09
C ALA A 2 6.96 -18.68 3.36
N ASP A 3 5.86 -19.03 3.97
CA ASP A 3 4.80 -19.76 3.31
C ASP A 3 3.78 -18.75 2.85
N PRO A 4 3.76 -18.42 1.56
CA PRO A 4 2.83 -17.39 1.09
C PRO A 4 1.39 -17.83 1.26
N ILE A 5 0.59 -16.92 1.79
CA ILE A 5 -0.84 -17.13 1.97
C ILE A 5 -1.57 -16.16 1.06
N MET A 6 -2.49 -16.68 0.27
CA MET A 6 -3.30 -15.83 -0.57
C MET A 6 -4.45 -15.24 0.22
N LEU A 7 -4.55 -13.92 0.20
CA LEU A 7 -5.56 -13.20 0.94
C LEU A 7 -6.27 -12.21 0.06
N GLU A 8 -7.51 -11.96 0.42
CA GLU A 8 -8.26 -10.86 -0.14
C GLU A 8 -8.45 -9.83 0.96
N ILE A 9 -8.06 -8.58 0.70
CA ILE A 9 -8.08 -7.55 1.71
C ILE A 9 -8.77 -6.30 1.18
N ASP A 10 -9.55 -5.65 2.04
CA ASP A 10 -10.22 -4.42 1.69
C ASP A 10 -9.19 -3.31 1.45
N GLY A 11 -9.42 -2.50 0.41
CA GLY A 11 -8.50 -1.44 0.07
C GLY A 11 -8.31 -0.42 1.16
N LYS A 12 -9.35 -0.13 1.93
CA LYS A 12 -9.25 0.83 3.02
C LYS A 12 -8.38 0.32 4.14
N ILE A 13 -8.51 -0.97 4.46
CA ILE A 13 -7.69 -1.58 5.49
C ILE A 13 -6.25 -1.63 5.05
N LEU A 14 -6.03 -2.01 3.80
CA LEU A 14 -4.68 -2.05 3.24
C LEU A 14 -4.04 -0.67 3.27
N ARG A 15 -4.78 0.36 2.87
CA ARG A 15 -4.27 1.72 2.90
C ARG A 15 -3.86 2.14 4.31
N ASN A 16 -4.68 1.82 5.30
CA ASN A 16 -4.35 2.14 6.68
C ASN A 16 -3.07 1.47 7.13
N LEU A 17 -2.90 0.20 6.78
CA LEU A 17 -1.70 -0.53 7.15
C LEU A 17 -0.46 0.08 6.52
N ILE A 18 -0.56 0.50 5.27
CA ILE A 18 0.57 1.12 4.58
C ILE A 18 0.87 2.49 5.17
N GLU A 19 -0.16 3.28 5.47
CA GLU A 19 0.03 4.61 6.05
C GLU A 19 0.71 4.56 7.40
N ARG A 20 0.43 3.52 8.18
CA ARG A 20 1.01 3.36 9.50
C ARG A 20 2.34 2.64 9.49
N ASP A 21 2.86 2.37 8.30
CA ASP A 21 4.13 1.64 8.12
C ASP A 21 4.09 0.24 8.75
N ARG A 22 2.91 -0.34 8.83
CA ARG A 22 2.76 -1.71 9.31
C ARG A 22 2.93 -2.72 8.20
N LEU A 23 2.80 -2.26 6.95
CA LEU A 23 2.90 -3.10 5.79
C LEU A 23 3.61 -2.34 4.69
N THR A 24 4.54 -2.98 4.00
CA THR A 24 5.25 -2.37 2.89
C THR A 24 5.00 -3.15 1.61
N VAL A 25 5.38 -2.53 0.49
CA VAL A 25 5.23 -3.19 -0.81
C VAL A 25 6.01 -4.49 -0.88
N SER A 26 7.09 -4.59 -0.10
CA SER A 26 7.91 -5.79 -0.07
C SER A 26 7.25 -6.94 0.67
N ASP A 27 6.25 -6.66 1.50
CA ASP A 27 5.63 -7.68 2.33
C ASP A 27 4.59 -8.49 1.60
N PHE A 28 4.12 -8.03 0.44
CA PHE A 28 3.06 -8.72 -0.27
C PHE A 28 3.26 -8.60 -1.77
N ARG A 29 2.55 -9.45 -2.50
CA ARG A 29 2.54 -9.43 -3.96
C ARG A 29 1.12 -9.27 -4.46
N CYS A 30 0.98 -8.50 -5.52
CA CYS A 30 -0.31 -8.36 -6.17
C CYS A 30 -0.55 -9.55 -7.08
N PHE A 31 -1.75 -10.12 -6.98
CA PHE A 31 -2.10 -11.32 -7.70
C PHE A 31 -2.30 -11.07 -9.19
N ASN A 32 -2.85 -9.91 -9.52
CA ASN A 32 -3.11 -9.58 -10.92
C ASN A 32 -2.78 -8.12 -11.16
N GLN A 33 -2.89 -7.71 -12.43
CA GLN A 33 -2.54 -6.35 -12.81
C GLN A 33 -3.51 -5.31 -12.26
N GLU A 34 -4.76 -5.67 -12.13
CA GLU A 34 -5.76 -4.76 -11.56
C GLU A 34 -5.42 -4.40 -10.12
N SER A 35 -5.13 -5.40 -9.34
CA SER A 35 -4.73 -5.18 -7.95
C SER A 35 -3.45 -4.35 -7.88
N LYS A 36 -2.53 -4.63 -8.78
CA LYS A 36 -1.27 -3.89 -8.85
C LYS A 36 -1.51 -2.41 -9.13
N LYS A 37 -2.43 -2.10 -10.04
CA LYS A 37 -2.76 -0.72 -10.35
C LYS A 37 -3.41 -0.01 -9.18
N LYS A 38 -4.30 -0.70 -8.49
CA LYS A 38 -4.97 -0.13 -7.31
C LYS A 38 -3.99 0.16 -6.19
N ILE A 39 -3.08 -0.77 -5.93
CA ILE A 39 -2.04 -0.59 -4.93
C ILE A 39 -1.15 0.59 -5.30
N ARG A 40 -0.80 0.70 -6.57
CA ARG A 40 0.03 1.79 -7.05
C ARG A 40 -0.62 3.14 -6.78
N LYS A 41 -1.92 3.25 -7.04
CA LYS A 41 -2.65 4.48 -6.78
C LYS A 41 -2.65 4.82 -5.30
N ILE A 42 -2.87 3.84 -4.45
CA ILE A 42 -2.86 4.04 -3.02
C ILE A 42 -1.49 4.56 -2.57
N TYR A 43 -0.44 3.93 -3.05
CA TYR A 43 0.92 4.32 -2.70
C TYR A 43 1.25 5.73 -3.15
N LEU A 44 0.88 6.06 -4.38
CA LEU A 44 1.11 7.40 -4.90
C LEU A 44 0.37 8.45 -4.08
N GLN A 45 -0.84 8.14 -3.68
CA GLN A 45 -1.63 9.07 -2.90
C GLN A 45 -1.05 9.30 -1.52
N ILE A 46 -0.61 8.23 -0.89
CA ILE A 46 0.02 8.33 0.43
C ILE A 46 1.31 9.13 0.34
N THR A 47 2.15 8.83 -0.65
CA THR A 47 3.40 9.54 -0.86
C THR A 47 3.15 11.02 -1.15
N LYS A 48 2.16 11.31 -1.97
CA LYS A 48 1.81 12.68 -2.30
C LYS A 48 1.38 13.46 -1.06
N ASN A 49 0.58 12.85 -0.22
CA ASN A 49 0.14 13.49 1.02
C ASN A 49 1.31 13.76 1.95
N LYS A 50 2.21 12.80 2.06
CA LYS A 50 3.40 12.97 2.89
C LYS A 50 4.29 14.08 2.36
N LEU A 51 4.45 14.15 1.05
CA LEU A 51 5.25 15.20 0.44
C LEU A 51 4.64 16.58 0.66
N LEU A 52 3.32 16.68 0.54
CA LEU A 52 2.64 17.94 0.79
C LEU A 52 2.84 18.39 2.22
N ILE A 53 2.73 17.47 3.17
CA ILE A 53 2.94 17.79 4.57
C ILE A 53 4.39 18.22 4.81
N SER A 54 5.33 17.53 4.16
CA SER A 54 6.74 17.86 4.31
C SER A 54 7.09 19.22 3.75
N GLN A 55 6.38 19.65 2.72
CA GLN A 55 6.66 20.93 2.08
C GLN A 55 5.99 22.11 2.77
N MET A 56 5.07 21.83 3.65
CA MET A 56 4.43 22.90 4.40
C MET A 56 5.33 23.36 5.52
N PRO A 57 5.58 24.64 5.59
CA PRO A 57 6.41 25.20 6.65
C PRO A 57 5.76 25.13 8.00
#